data_bf7a4daa5ad0df8dfe843f6e143b7083
#
_entry.id   bf7a4daa5ad0df8dfe843f6e143b7083
#
_cell.length_a   1.000
_cell.length_b   1.000
_cell.length_c   1.000
_cell.angle_alpha   90.00
_cell.angle_beta   90.00
_cell.angle_gamma   90.00
#
_symmetry.space_group_name_H-M   'P 1'
#
loop_
_entity.id
_entity.type
_entity.pdbx_description
1 polymer ?
#
loop_
_entity_poly.entity_id
_entity_poly.type
_entity_poly.pdbx_seq_one_letter_code
_entity_poly.pdbx_strand_id
1 'polypeptide(L)'
;MDKYSRKWFDSIVEQVIERLPQLVREAMEQVPLYVEDYPPRKLLRQMGIRDRRQLWGLFTGVPVNAKHFDSLTVNLPDRVTIYREGLMWSAMRPDGYVDEKLLKKQIRVTILHEYGHYYGMTEEELEQYGYG
;
A
#
# COMPACT_ATOMS: atom_id res chain seq x y z
N MET A 1 6.89 16.43 5.55
CA MET A 1 8.02 15.45 5.48
C MET A 1 9.12 16.05 4.64
N ASP A 2 10.37 15.92 5.08
CA ASP A 2 11.49 16.53 4.37
C ASP A 2 11.97 15.68 3.17
N LYS A 3 12.78 16.34 2.32
CA LYS A 3 13.31 15.73 1.09
C LYS A 3 14.16 14.49 1.34
N TYR A 4 14.97 14.50 2.40
CA TYR A 4 15.87 13.38 2.70
C TYR A 4 15.10 12.16 3.18
N SER A 5 14.08 12.35 4.00
CA SER A 5 13.21 11.27 4.47
C SER A 5 12.45 10.62 3.31
N ARG A 6 11.94 11.41 2.37
CA ARG A 6 11.28 10.88 1.17
C ARG A 6 12.24 10.07 0.32
N LYS A 7 13.43 10.58 0.07
CA LYS A 7 14.45 9.88 -0.73
C LYS A 7 14.85 8.55 -0.11
N TRP A 8 15.08 8.55 1.19
CA TRP A 8 15.44 7.34 1.92
C TRP A 8 14.31 6.31 1.85
N PHE A 9 13.11 6.73 2.17
CA PHE A 9 11.93 5.86 2.11
C PHE A 9 11.77 5.24 0.72
N ASP A 10 11.84 6.05 -0.31
CA ASP A 10 11.65 5.60 -1.68
C ASP A 10 12.74 4.60 -2.11
N SER A 11 13.95 4.76 -1.64
CA SER A 11 15.02 3.79 -1.87
C SER A 11 14.73 2.45 -1.20
N ILE A 12 14.13 2.47 -0.02
CA ILE A 12 13.70 1.25 0.68
C ILE A 12 12.57 0.56 -0.10
N VAL A 13 11.63 1.33 -0.62
CA VAL A 13 10.54 0.78 -1.46
C VAL A 13 11.11 0.06 -2.68
N GLU A 14 12.08 0.66 -3.37
CA GLU A 14 12.72 0.03 -4.52
C GLU A 14 13.38 -1.31 -4.15
N GLN A 15 14.06 -1.38 -3.02
CA GLN A 15 14.65 -2.62 -2.53
C GLN A 15 13.59 -3.69 -2.26
N VAL A 16 12.45 -3.30 -1.70
CA VAL A 16 11.34 -4.23 -1.44
C VAL A 16 10.76 -4.74 -2.76
N ILE A 17 10.52 -3.84 -3.72
CA ILE A 17 9.95 -4.20 -5.02
C ILE A 17 10.79 -5.23 -5.74
N GLU A 18 12.11 -5.09 -5.72
CA GLU A 18 13.03 -6.03 -6.37
C GLU A 18 12.86 -7.47 -5.87
N ARG A 19 12.39 -7.65 -4.65
CA ARG A 19 12.23 -8.95 -4.00
C ARG A 19 10.78 -9.42 -3.92
N LEU A 20 9.84 -8.69 -4.51
CA LEU A 20 8.44 -9.11 -4.54
C LEU A 20 8.27 -10.31 -5.49
N PRO A 21 7.25 -11.16 -5.25
CA PRO A 21 6.91 -12.21 -6.19
C PRO A 21 6.67 -11.65 -7.59
N GLN A 22 7.08 -12.41 -8.61
CA GLN A 22 6.94 -11.99 -10.00
C GLN A 22 5.50 -11.62 -10.37
N LEU A 23 4.53 -12.36 -9.86
CA LEU A 23 3.11 -12.09 -10.10
C LEU A 23 2.73 -10.67 -9.67
N VAL A 24 3.23 -10.22 -8.52
CA VAL A 24 2.95 -8.87 -8.01
C VAL A 24 3.67 -7.82 -8.86
N ARG A 25 4.92 -8.06 -9.23
CA ARG A 25 5.66 -7.14 -10.11
C ARG A 25 5.01 -7.00 -11.48
N GLU A 26 4.46 -8.07 -12.01
CA GLU A 26 3.68 -8.03 -13.26
C GLU A 26 2.38 -7.24 -13.08
N ALA A 27 1.70 -7.42 -11.93
CA ALA A 27 0.51 -6.64 -11.62
C ALA A 27 0.78 -5.14 -11.57
N MET A 28 1.97 -4.75 -11.13
CA MET A 28 2.36 -3.33 -11.08
C MET A 28 2.45 -2.68 -12.45
N GLU A 29 2.59 -3.45 -13.52
CA GLU A 29 2.56 -2.94 -14.89
C GLU A 29 1.15 -2.49 -15.29
N GLN A 30 0.13 -3.16 -14.77
CA GLN A 30 -1.28 -2.86 -15.04
C GLN A 30 -1.86 -1.91 -14.00
N VAL A 31 -1.41 -2.02 -12.76
CA VAL A 31 -1.88 -1.25 -11.62
C VAL A 31 -0.67 -0.57 -11.00
N PRO A 32 -0.41 0.69 -11.36
CA PRO A 32 0.79 1.36 -10.87
C PRO A 32 0.76 1.58 -9.36
N LEU A 33 1.96 1.52 -8.76
CA LEU A 33 2.18 1.85 -7.36
C LEU A 33 2.57 3.30 -7.24
N TYR A 34 1.85 4.03 -6.39
CA TYR A 34 2.15 5.42 -6.03
C TYR A 34 2.61 5.50 -4.59
N VAL A 35 3.51 6.42 -4.32
CA VAL A 35 4.01 6.68 -2.97
C VAL A 35 3.71 8.13 -2.63
N GLU A 36 2.94 8.35 -1.58
CA GLU A 36 2.55 9.68 -1.11
C GLU A 36 2.93 9.84 0.36
N ASP A 37 2.96 11.08 0.85
CA ASP A 37 3.35 11.34 2.23
C ASP A 37 2.30 10.84 3.23
N TYR A 38 1.04 11.21 3.03
CA TYR A 38 -0.08 10.82 3.88
C TYR A 38 -1.40 10.93 3.12
N PRO A 39 -2.46 10.24 3.59
CA PRO A 39 -3.74 10.26 2.91
C PRO A 39 -4.42 11.63 2.94
N PRO A 40 -5.20 11.98 1.90
CA PRO A 40 -6.02 13.20 1.95
C PRO A 40 -7.08 13.14 3.05
N ARG A 41 -7.41 14.29 3.63
CA ARG A 41 -8.45 14.38 4.67
C ARG A 41 -9.80 13.82 4.24
N LYS A 42 -10.18 14.07 3.00
CA LYS A 42 -11.45 13.58 2.45
C LYS A 42 -11.53 12.06 2.49
N LEU A 43 -10.45 11.40 2.10
CA LEU A 43 -10.35 9.95 2.13
C LEU A 43 -10.47 9.43 3.56
N LEU A 44 -9.75 10.02 4.49
CA LEU A 44 -9.78 9.62 5.90
C LEU A 44 -11.19 9.74 6.49
N ARG A 45 -11.90 10.80 6.15
CA ARG A 45 -13.30 10.98 6.59
C ARG A 45 -14.21 9.91 6.01
N GLN A 46 -14.06 9.60 4.73
CA GLN A 46 -14.86 8.56 4.07
C GLN A 46 -14.62 7.18 4.69
N MET A 47 -13.40 6.91 5.13
CA MET A 47 -13.03 5.64 5.75
C MET A 47 -13.24 5.61 7.27
N GLY A 48 -13.62 6.72 7.90
CA GLY A 48 -13.78 6.80 9.34
C GLY A 48 -12.48 6.71 10.13
N ILE A 49 -11.36 7.08 9.51
CA ILE A 49 -10.04 7.04 10.14
C ILE A 49 -9.73 8.41 10.75
N ARG A 50 -9.41 8.43 12.05
CA ARG A 50 -9.09 9.67 12.78
C ARG A 50 -7.60 10.00 12.72
N ASP A 51 -6.73 8.99 12.86
CA ASP A 51 -5.29 9.16 12.83
C ASP A 51 -4.76 8.70 11.47
N ARG A 52 -4.30 9.66 10.67
CA ARG A 52 -3.82 9.37 9.30
C ARG A 52 -2.63 8.41 9.25
N ARG A 53 -1.91 8.24 10.37
CA ARG A 53 -0.77 7.31 10.46
C ARG A 53 -1.22 5.85 10.50
N GLN A 54 -2.51 5.60 10.67
CA GLN A 54 -3.07 4.25 10.68
C GLN A 54 -3.36 3.71 9.28
N LEU A 55 -3.36 4.57 8.26
CA LEU A 55 -3.54 4.13 6.89
C LEU A 55 -2.19 4.07 6.17
N TRP A 56 -1.76 2.86 5.83
CA TRP A 56 -0.45 2.62 5.23
C TRP A 56 -0.50 2.38 3.73
N GLY A 57 -1.64 1.96 3.22
CA GLY A 57 -1.84 1.73 1.80
C GLY A 57 -3.30 1.63 1.43
N LEU A 58 -3.58 1.71 0.15
CA LEU A 58 -4.93 1.65 -0.39
C LEU A 58 -4.90 1.21 -1.85
N PHE A 59 -5.73 0.21 -2.17
CA PHE A 59 -6.08 -0.09 -3.55
C PHE A 59 -7.34 0.71 -3.92
N THR A 60 -7.28 1.43 -5.03
CA THR A 60 -8.45 2.08 -5.63
C THR A 60 -8.68 1.51 -7.01
N GLY A 61 -9.96 1.27 -7.33
CA GLY A 61 -10.32 0.67 -8.60
C GLY A 61 -11.31 -0.48 -8.40
N VAL A 62 -11.38 -1.36 -9.39
CA VAL A 62 -12.26 -2.52 -9.36
C VAL A 62 -11.42 -3.80 -9.34
N PRO A 63 -11.64 -4.71 -8.39
CA PRO A 63 -10.91 -5.97 -8.36
C PRO A 63 -11.06 -6.75 -9.67
N VAL A 64 -10.02 -7.49 -10.04
CA VAL A 64 -9.97 -8.20 -11.32
C VAL A 64 -11.11 -9.21 -11.49
N ASN A 65 -11.54 -9.83 -10.39
CA ASN A 65 -12.63 -10.82 -10.41
C ASN A 65 -14.02 -10.19 -10.57
N ALA A 66 -14.15 -8.87 -10.51
CA ALA A 66 -15.42 -8.15 -10.66
C ALA A 66 -15.51 -7.35 -11.95
N LYS A 67 -14.41 -7.16 -12.68
CA LYS A 67 -14.35 -6.27 -13.85
C LYS A 67 -15.29 -6.67 -14.99
N HIS A 68 -15.53 -7.95 -15.18
CA HIS A 68 -16.38 -8.42 -16.28
C HIS A 68 -17.88 -8.30 -16.00
N PHE A 69 -18.26 -8.03 -14.77
CA PHE A 69 -19.67 -7.85 -14.40
C PHE A 69 -20.14 -6.41 -14.56
N ASP A 70 -19.22 -5.49 -14.77
CA ASP A 70 -19.53 -4.07 -14.62
C ASP A 70 -18.91 -3.22 -15.72
N SER A 71 -19.16 -3.61 -16.97
CA SER A 71 -18.70 -2.86 -18.13
C SER A 71 -19.36 -1.48 -18.28
N LEU A 72 -20.44 -1.23 -17.54
CA LEU A 72 -21.23 0.00 -17.63
C LEU A 72 -20.94 1.00 -16.53
N THR A 73 -20.27 0.59 -15.46
CA THR A 73 -19.92 1.47 -14.38
C THR A 73 -18.47 1.88 -14.46
N VAL A 74 -18.30 3.03 -14.12
CA VAL A 74 -17.12 3.86 -13.84
C VAL A 74 -15.78 3.17 -14.02
N ASN A 75 -15.07 3.57 -15.05
CA ASN A 75 -13.65 3.30 -15.23
C ASN A 75 -12.86 4.10 -14.18
N LEU A 76 -12.89 3.64 -12.92
CA LEU A 76 -11.96 4.15 -11.94
C LEU A 76 -10.59 3.57 -12.29
N PRO A 77 -9.57 4.42 -12.46
CA PRO A 77 -8.23 3.90 -12.72
C PRO A 77 -7.76 3.07 -11.53
N ASP A 78 -7.34 1.83 -11.82
CA ASP A 78 -6.78 0.96 -10.79
C ASP A 78 -5.41 1.50 -10.37
N ARG A 79 -5.21 1.62 -9.08
CA ARG A 79 -3.92 2.03 -8.52
C ARG A 79 -3.78 1.56 -7.09
N VAL A 80 -2.55 1.33 -6.69
CA VAL A 80 -2.19 1.11 -5.29
C VAL A 80 -1.39 2.32 -4.84
N THR A 81 -1.72 2.86 -3.68
CA THR A 81 -0.97 3.94 -3.06
C THR A 81 -0.48 3.47 -1.70
N ILE A 82 0.79 3.74 -1.38
CA ILE A 82 1.32 3.55 -0.03
C ILE A 82 1.72 4.89 0.56
N TYR A 83 1.65 5.00 1.88
CA TYR A 83 1.82 6.27 2.58
C TYR A 83 3.05 6.24 3.49
N ARG A 84 3.98 7.15 3.21
CA ARG A 84 5.28 7.22 3.90
C ARG A 84 5.14 7.42 5.40
N GLU A 85 4.31 8.38 5.81
CA GLU A 85 4.20 8.74 7.22
C GLU A 85 3.75 7.58 8.09
N GLY A 86 2.65 6.92 7.71
CA GLY A 86 2.12 5.80 8.47
C GLY A 86 3.06 4.62 8.51
N LEU A 87 3.68 4.29 7.39
CA LEU A 87 4.63 3.19 7.31
C LEU A 87 5.86 3.43 8.17
N MET A 88 6.44 4.63 8.11
CA MET A 88 7.59 4.98 8.97
C MET A 88 7.21 4.99 10.44
N TRP A 89 6.03 5.51 10.77
CA TRP A 89 5.52 5.47 12.14
C TRP A 89 5.38 4.04 12.65
N SER A 90 4.91 3.12 11.81
CA SER A 90 4.73 1.70 12.18
C SER A 90 6.04 1.01 12.52
N ALA A 91 7.16 1.51 12.02
CA ALA A 91 8.48 0.94 12.22
C ALA A 91 9.37 1.79 13.14
N MET A 92 8.78 2.79 13.80
CA MET A 92 9.52 3.68 14.69
C MET A 92 9.90 2.99 15.99
N ARG A 93 11.16 3.12 16.37
CA ARG A 93 11.70 2.62 17.64
C ARG A 93 11.41 3.61 18.77
N PRO A 94 11.45 3.16 20.04
CA PRO A 94 11.30 4.07 21.19
C PRO A 94 12.29 5.23 21.21
N ASP A 95 13.48 5.07 20.59
CA ASP A 95 14.50 6.13 20.49
C ASP A 95 14.20 7.16 19.39
N GLY A 96 13.09 7.01 18.65
CA GLY A 96 12.69 7.93 17.59
C GLY A 96 13.26 7.62 16.22
N TYR A 97 14.15 6.63 16.10
CA TYR A 97 14.65 6.19 14.80
C TYR A 97 13.74 5.13 14.17
N VAL A 98 13.71 5.09 12.86
CA VAL A 98 12.95 4.08 12.12
C VAL A 98 13.80 2.83 11.97
N ASP A 99 13.25 1.68 12.35
CA ASP A 99 13.87 0.38 12.16
C ASP A 99 13.77 -0.01 10.68
N GLU A 100 14.89 -0.02 9.97
CA GLU A 100 14.91 -0.28 8.52
C GLU A 100 14.39 -1.68 8.19
N LYS A 101 14.77 -2.68 8.95
CA LYS A 101 14.34 -4.06 8.70
C LYS A 101 12.83 -4.21 8.89
N LEU A 102 12.29 -3.61 9.94
CA LEU A 102 10.85 -3.61 10.19
C LEU A 102 10.12 -2.80 9.13
N LEU A 103 10.66 -1.67 8.71
CA LEU A 103 10.07 -0.85 7.65
C LEU A 103 9.95 -1.65 6.35
N LYS A 104 10.99 -2.37 5.96
CA LYS A 104 10.96 -3.23 4.76
C LYS A 104 9.84 -4.26 4.86
N LYS A 105 9.68 -4.88 6.03
CA LYS A 105 8.62 -5.86 6.27
C LYS A 105 7.24 -5.20 6.14
N GLN A 106 7.04 -4.05 6.76
CA GLN A 106 5.75 -3.35 6.73
C GLN A 106 5.40 -2.89 5.31
N ILE A 107 6.36 -2.39 4.57
CA ILE A 107 6.16 -2.00 3.17
C ILE A 107 5.77 -3.23 2.33
N ARG A 108 6.50 -4.33 2.48
CA ARG A 108 6.22 -5.57 1.74
C ARG A 108 4.81 -6.07 2.02
N VAL A 109 4.44 -6.19 3.29
CA VAL A 109 3.11 -6.68 3.69
C VAL A 109 2.02 -5.76 3.15
N THR A 110 2.21 -4.45 3.22
CA THR A 110 1.24 -3.47 2.72
C THR A 110 1.05 -3.59 1.21
N ILE A 111 2.13 -3.68 0.45
CA ILE A 111 2.05 -3.84 -1.01
C ILE A 111 1.33 -5.15 -1.35
N LEU A 112 1.69 -6.25 -0.73
CA LEU A 112 1.05 -7.55 -0.98
C LEU A 112 -0.43 -7.53 -0.59
N HIS A 113 -0.77 -6.86 0.50
CA HIS A 113 -2.15 -6.69 0.95
C HIS A 113 -2.98 -5.94 -0.10
N GLU A 114 -2.50 -4.80 -0.58
CA GLU A 114 -3.27 -3.99 -1.53
C GLU A 114 -3.37 -4.63 -2.91
N TYR A 115 -2.31 -5.25 -3.41
CA TYR A 115 -2.39 -6.02 -4.66
C TYR A 115 -3.25 -7.28 -4.49
N GLY A 116 -3.31 -7.84 -3.29
CA GLY A 116 -4.26 -8.91 -2.98
C GLY A 116 -5.70 -8.47 -3.19
N HIS A 117 -6.05 -7.26 -2.77
CA HIS A 117 -7.38 -6.70 -3.04
C HIS A 117 -7.65 -6.55 -4.53
N TYR A 118 -6.65 -6.14 -5.31
CA TYR A 118 -6.79 -6.08 -6.76
C TYR A 118 -7.16 -7.46 -7.34
N TYR A 119 -6.59 -8.53 -6.81
CA TYR A 119 -6.93 -9.90 -7.22
C TYR A 119 -8.23 -10.42 -6.60
N GLY A 120 -8.94 -9.61 -5.84
CA GLY A 120 -10.21 -9.96 -5.24
C GLY A 120 -10.10 -10.77 -3.95
N MET A 121 -8.95 -10.80 -3.31
CA MET A 121 -8.79 -11.47 -2.02
C MET A 121 -9.50 -10.70 -0.91
N THR A 122 -10.18 -11.44 -0.03
CA THR A 122 -10.83 -10.86 1.15
C THR A 122 -9.79 -10.59 2.24
N GLU A 123 -10.17 -9.77 3.23
CA GLU A 123 -9.32 -9.53 4.41
C GLU A 123 -8.95 -10.83 5.10
N GLU A 124 -9.89 -11.76 5.21
CA GLU A 124 -9.68 -13.06 5.83
C GLU A 124 -8.65 -13.89 5.06
N GLU A 125 -8.75 -13.93 3.73
CA GLU A 125 -7.78 -14.62 2.89
C GLU A 125 -6.39 -14.00 3.00
N LEU A 126 -6.30 -12.68 3.03
CA LEU A 126 -5.03 -11.96 3.21
C LEU A 126 -4.37 -12.29 4.55
N GLU A 127 -5.14 -12.38 5.63
CA GLU A 127 -4.63 -12.79 6.93
C GLU A 127 -4.05 -14.20 6.90
N GLN A 128 -4.72 -15.14 6.22
CA GLN A 128 -4.25 -16.53 6.09
C GLN A 128 -2.90 -16.61 5.40
N TYR A 129 -2.62 -15.71 4.46
CA TYR A 129 -1.32 -15.63 3.78
C TYR A 129 -0.29 -14.79 4.52
N GLY A 130 -0.64 -14.22 5.67
CA GLY A 130 0.25 -13.36 6.43
C GLY A 130 0.35 -11.92 5.90
N TYR A 131 -0.60 -11.49 5.10
CA TYR A 131 -0.63 -10.15 4.48
C TYR A 131 -1.72 -9.25 5.09
N GLY A 132 -2.26 -9.69 6.20
CA GLY A 132 -3.29 -8.94 6.91
C GLY A 132 -2.82 -7.71 7.67
#